data_5ae07ffbbdaa43beafc5fceef80a0f8e
#
_entry.id   5ae07ffbbdaa43beafc5fceef80a0f8e
#
_cell.length_a   1.000
_cell.length_b   1.000
_cell.length_c   1.000
_cell.angle_alpha   90.00
_cell.angle_beta   90.00
_cell.angle_gamma   90.00
#
_symmetry.space_group_name_H-M   'P 1'
#
loop_
_entity.id
_entity.type
_entity.pdbx_description
1 polymer ?
#
loop_
_entity_poly.entity_id
_entity_poly.type
_entity_poly.pdbx_seq_one_letter_code
_entity_poly.pdbx_strand_id
1 'polypeptide(L)'
;MSAQRTRVTVTALASALTLAIVYGGCDRTATDTATGALLGSPQFTVSSGSQSTLLGRATFSDPSDQTFKVKRISGDWHAEVKATPNLDIAVQRIVFQPGGQSGWHRHPGPVFIEVVTGTMTFYMSDDPTCTPMVRTAGQGYLDVGEHPHIARNESGAPAENIVVYLAPQAAALRIDAADPGNCPF
;
A
#
# COMPACT_ATOMS: atom_id res chain seq x y z
N MET A 1 18.17 47.30 28.14
CA MET A 1 18.34 47.01 26.71
C MET A 1 16.98 46.64 26.14
N SER A 2 16.45 47.56 25.30
CA SER A 2 15.06 47.59 24.80
C SER A 2 14.91 46.66 23.57
N ALA A 3 13.93 45.76 23.62
CA ALA A 3 13.58 44.91 22.48
C ALA A 3 12.52 45.61 21.63
N GLN A 4 12.90 46.03 20.42
CA GLN A 4 12.00 46.58 19.42
C GLN A 4 11.17 45.48 18.76
N ARG A 5 9.85 45.57 18.89
CA ARG A 5 8.91 44.73 18.15
C ARG A 5 8.56 45.40 16.82
N THR A 6 8.92 44.76 15.73
CA THR A 6 8.53 45.17 14.37
C THR A 6 7.12 44.63 14.08
N ARG A 7 6.16 45.53 13.85
CA ARG A 7 4.81 45.22 13.38
C ARG A 7 4.82 45.17 11.85
N VAL A 8 4.44 44.07 11.28
CA VAL A 8 4.17 43.91 9.83
C VAL A 8 2.68 44.13 9.62
N THR A 9 2.34 45.16 8.84
CA THR A 9 0.98 45.50 8.43
C THR A 9 0.76 44.89 7.06
N VAL A 10 -0.22 43.96 6.94
CA VAL A 10 -0.63 43.38 5.67
C VAL A 10 -1.85 44.13 5.16
N THR A 11 -1.70 44.81 4.02
CA THR A 11 -2.79 45.53 3.33
C THR A 11 -3.40 44.60 2.29
N ALA A 12 -4.68 44.23 2.46
CA ALA A 12 -5.44 43.48 1.49
C ALA A 12 -6.03 44.41 0.43
N LEU A 13 -5.64 44.19 -0.83
CA LEU A 13 -6.31 44.80 -1.98
C LEU A 13 -7.43 43.85 -2.47
N ALA A 14 -8.67 44.32 -2.40
CA ALA A 14 -9.81 43.69 -3.01
C ALA A 14 -9.99 44.19 -4.44
N SER A 15 -9.83 43.35 -5.44
CA SER A 15 -10.17 43.65 -6.84
C SER A 15 -11.52 42.99 -7.18
N ALA A 16 -12.51 43.83 -7.42
CA ALA A 16 -13.82 43.42 -7.96
C ALA A 16 -13.70 43.19 -9.46
N LEU A 17 -14.01 41.96 -9.91
CA LEU A 17 -14.11 41.63 -11.33
C LEU A 17 -15.60 41.53 -11.71
N THR A 18 -16.08 42.48 -12.51
CA THR A 18 -17.42 42.47 -13.10
C THR A 18 -17.48 41.58 -14.35
N LEU A 19 -18.28 40.54 -14.32
CA LEU A 19 -18.48 39.60 -15.42
C LEU A 19 -19.69 40.09 -16.27
N ALA A 20 -19.44 40.51 -17.52
CA ALA A 20 -20.49 40.80 -18.50
C ALA A 20 -20.94 39.51 -19.19
N ILE A 21 -22.21 39.19 -19.08
CA ILE A 21 -22.83 38.05 -19.78
C ILE A 21 -23.31 38.54 -21.15
N VAL A 22 -22.72 38.03 -22.23
CA VAL A 22 -23.19 38.20 -23.60
C VAL A 22 -24.00 36.95 -23.99
N TYR A 23 -25.31 37.13 -24.22
CA TYR A 23 -26.15 36.11 -24.84
C TYR A 23 -25.93 36.14 -26.37
N GLY A 24 -25.32 35.08 -26.90
CA GLY A 24 -25.24 34.80 -28.30
C GLY A 24 -25.83 33.42 -28.58
N GLY A 25 -27.06 33.35 -29.06
CA GLY A 25 -27.65 32.13 -29.55
C GLY A 25 -27.00 31.69 -30.87
N CYS A 26 -26.70 30.43 -31.02
CA CYS A 26 -26.52 29.75 -32.30
C CYS A 26 -26.92 28.28 -32.12
N ASP A 27 -28.08 27.97 -32.67
CA ASP A 27 -28.52 26.63 -32.99
C ASP A 27 -27.46 25.93 -33.87
N ARG A 28 -26.89 24.81 -33.41
CA ARG A 28 -26.29 23.80 -34.26
C ARG A 28 -26.58 22.44 -33.67
N THR A 29 -27.56 21.78 -34.25
CA THR A 29 -27.75 20.34 -34.16
C THR A 29 -26.50 19.64 -34.72
N ALA A 30 -25.57 19.23 -33.85
CA ALA A 30 -24.55 18.27 -34.18
C ALA A 30 -24.82 17.01 -33.37
N THR A 31 -25.39 16.01 -34.04
CA THR A 31 -25.44 14.64 -33.56
C THR A 31 -24.02 14.08 -33.63
N ASP A 32 -23.21 14.36 -32.59
CA ASP A 32 -21.97 13.63 -32.36
C ASP A 32 -22.24 12.43 -31.48
N THR A 33 -22.43 11.29 -32.14
CA THR A 33 -22.41 9.98 -31.48
C THR A 33 -20.94 9.61 -31.17
N ALA A 34 -20.37 10.35 -30.23
CA ALA A 34 -19.09 9.91 -29.62
C ALA A 34 -19.41 8.81 -28.63
N THR A 35 -19.39 7.57 -29.09
CA THR A 35 -19.21 6.38 -28.25
C THR A 35 -17.81 6.44 -27.63
N GLY A 36 -17.58 7.39 -26.75
CA GLY A 36 -16.45 7.39 -25.85
C GLY A 36 -16.67 6.27 -24.84
N ALA A 37 -15.98 5.15 -25.04
CA ALA A 37 -15.81 4.17 -23.99
C ALA A 37 -15.26 4.94 -22.78
N LEU A 38 -16.07 5.14 -21.76
CA LEU A 38 -15.62 5.61 -20.46
C LEU A 38 -14.65 4.53 -19.97
N LEU A 39 -13.36 4.78 -20.11
CA LEU A 39 -12.34 4.00 -19.42
C LEU A 39 -12.70 4.12 -17.94
N GLY A 40 -13.28 3.06 -17.38
CA GLY A 40 -13.65 3.01 -15.97
C GLY A 40 -12.43 3.40 -15.13
N SER A 41 -12.64 4.28 -14.16
CA SER A 41 -11.59 4.56 -13.18
C SER A 41 -11.11 3.24 -12.58
N PRO A 42 -9.80 3.06 -12.38
CA PRO A 42 -9.28 1.84 -11.80
C PRO A 42 -10.01 1.55 -10.47
N GLN A 43 -10.67 0.40 -10.38
CA GLN A 43 -11.36 -0.02 -9.18
C GLN A 43 -10.34 -0.59 -8.20
N PHE A 44 -10.13 0.11 -7.09
CA PHE A 44 -9.36 -0.41 -5.97
C PHE A 44 -10.22 -1.38 -5.17
N THR A 45 -9.70 -2.57 -4.90
CA THR A 45 -10.37 -3.52 -4.01
C THR A 45 -10.09 -3.13 -2.56
N VAL A 46 -11.14 -2.81 -1.83
CA VAL A 46 -11.04 -2.48 -0.39
C VAL A 46 -10.87 -3.77 0.42
N SER A 47 -10.03 -3.72 1.45
CA SER A 47 -9.93 -4.83 2.41
C SER A 47 -11.29 -5.08 3.08
N SER A 48 -11.65 -6.35 3.29
CA SER A 48 -12.88 -6.75 3.95
C SER A 48 -12.65 -7.94 4.87
N GLY A 49 -13.38 -8.02 5.98
CA GLY A 49 -13.25 -9.13 6.93
C GLY A 49 -11.86 -9.27 7.53
N SER A 50 -11.03 -8.22 7.49
CA SER A 50 -9.69 -8.20 8.07
C SER A 50 -9.53 -7.04 9.06
N GLN A 51 -8.76 -7.26 10.12
CA GLN A 51 -8.43 -6.25 11.12
C GLN A 51 -6.92 -6.23 11.36
N SER A 52 -6.31 -5.07 11.15
CA SER A 52 -4.88 -4.82 11.34
C SER A 52 -4.64 -4.04 12.62
N THR A 53 -3.61 -4.45 13.37
CA THR A 53 -3.14 -3.76 14.58
C THR A 53 -1.64 -3.54 14.46
N LEU A 54 -1.19 -2.28 14.49
CA LEU A 54 0.24 -1.96 14.56
C LEU A 54 0.76 -2.30 15.97
N LEU A 55 1.72 -3.22 16.04
CA LEU A 55 2.36 -3.60 17.31
C LEU A 55 3.54 -2.71 17.64
N GLY A 56 4.23 -2.20 16.63
CA GLY A 56 5.35 -1.29 16.79
C GLY A 56 5.93 -0.84 15.45
N ARG A 57 6.64 0.29 15.49
CA ARG A 57 7.44 0.81 14.38
C ARG A 57 8.67 1.50 14.95
N ALA A 58 9.84 1.18 14.43
CA ALA A 58 11.12 1.79 14.83
C ALA A 58 11.88 2.25 13.60
N THR A 59 12.52 3.41 13.68
CA THR A 59 13.41 3.94 12.64
C THR A 59 14.85 3.62 12.99
N PHE A 60 15.56 3.00 12.07
CA PHE A 60 17.00 2.73 12.13
C PHE A 60 17.70 3.79 11.29
N SER A 61 18.29 4.78 11.96
CA SER A 61 18.93 5.94 11.32
C SER A 61 20.46 5.90 11.38
N ASP A 62 21.05 5.05 12.21
CA ASP A 62 22.49 4.83 12.21
C ASP A 62 22.90 4.10 10.93
N PRO A 63 23.89 4.60 10.17
CA PRO A 63 24.36 3.92 8.95
C PRO A 63 24.79 2.48 9.15
N SER A 64 25.28 2.10 10.33
CA SER A 64 25.65 0.72 10.68
C SER A 64 24.45 -0.22 10.77
N ASP A 65 23.26 0.32 11.13
CA ASP A 65 22.03 -0.45 11.29
C ASP A 65 21.25 -0.64 9.98
N GLN A 66 21.66 0.06 8.90
CA GLN A 66 20.95 0.06 7.62
C GLN A 66 21.50 -0.96 6.64
N THR A 67 22.62 -1.61 6.98
CA THR A 67 23.21 -2.65 6.14
C THR A 67 23.67 -3.77 7.04
N PHE A 68 23.14 -4.96 6.85
CA PHE A 68 23.70 -6.14 7.48
C PHE A 68 23.90 -7.25 6.45
N LYS A 69 25.02 -7.97 6.62
CA LYS A 69 25.33 -9.16 5.86
C LYS A 69 25.51 -10.28 6.84
N VAL A 70 24.68 -11.29 6.75
CA VAL A 70 24.86 -12.50 7.53
C VAL A 70 25.64 -13.50 6.68
N LYS A 71 26.88 -13.75 7.09
CA LYS A 71 27.66 -14.84 6.54
C LYS A 71 27.21 -16.14 7.19
N ARG A 72 27.23 -17.17 6.40
CA ARG A 72 27.00 -18.55 6.74
C ARG A 72 27.62 -18.93 8.09
N ILE A 73 26.79 -19.38 9.00
CA ILE A 73 27.23 -20.05 10.25
C ILE A 73 27.19 -21.57 10.05
N SER A 74 26.19 -22.06 9.28
CA SER A 74 26.06 -23.47 8.86
C SER A 74 25.15 -23.55 7.60
N GLY A 75 25.40 -24.52 6.73
CA GLY A 75 24.64 -24.70 5.49
C GLY A 75 24.87 -23.59 4.44
N ASP A 76 24.00 -23.45 3.46
CA ASP A 76 24.08 -22.47 2.36
C ASP A 76 23.21 -21.22 2.60
N TRP A 77 22.97 -20.92 3.87
CA TRP A 77 22.13 -19.77 4.23
C TRP A 77 22.86 -18.45 4.05
N HIS A 78 22.24 -17.50 3.37
CA HIS A 78 22.73 -16.14 3.13
C HIS A 78 21.58 -15.15 3.22
N ALA A 79 21.79 -14.04 3.90
CA ALA A 79 20.89 -12.90 3.90
C ALA A 79 21.67 -11.59 3.80
N GLU A 80 21.22 -10.68 2.96
CA GLU A 80 21.73 -9.33 2.87
C GLU A 80 20.56 -8.36 2.85
N VAL A 81 20.59 -7.35 3.72
CA VAL A 81 19.67 -6.21 3.70
C VAL A 81 20.50 -4.94 3.63
N LYS A 82 20.16 -4.07 2.70
CA LYS A 82 20.74 -2.75 2.57
C LYS A 82 19.59 -1.76 2.36
N ALA A 83 19.49 -0.80 3.26
CA ALA A 83 18.46 0.24 3.20
C ALA A 83 19.09 1.64 3.21
N THR A 84 18.64 2.51 2.33
CA THR A 84 18.97 3.92 2.28
C THR A 84 17.75 4.69 1.80
N PRO A 85 17.41 5.90 2.38
CA PRO A 85 18.21 6.63 3.37
C PRO A 85 18.10 6.10 4.80
N ASN A 86 16.91 5.93 5.38
CA ASN A 86 16.65 5.38 6.71
C ASN A 86 15.65 4.24 6.60
N LEU A 87 15.83 3.21 7.42
CA LEU A 87 14.99 2.03 7.46
C LEU A 87 14.00 2.14 8.62
N ASP A 88 12.73 2.00 8.32
CA ASP A 88 11.73 1.65 9.32
C ASP A 88 11.48 0.14 9.31
N ILE A 89 11.45 -0.45 10.50
CA ILE A 89 10.90 -1.78 10.71
C ILE A 89 9.58 -1.61 11.45
N ALA A 90 8.50 -2.08 10.85
CA ALA A 90 7.17 -2.07 11.46
C ALA A 90 6.65 -3.50 11.59
N VAL A 91 5.92 -3.75 12.68
CA VAL A 91 5.31 -5.05 12.94
C VAL A 91 3.81 -4.87 13.12
N GLN A 92 3.04 -5.62 12.36
CA GLN A 92 1.58 -5.67 12.47
C GLN A 92 1.09 -7.09 12.77
N ARG A 93 0.01 -7.16 13.51
CA ARG A 93 -0.84 -8.32 13.65
C ARG A 93 -2.08 -8.10 12.80
N ILE A 94 -2.42 -9.06 11.93
CA ILE A 94 -3.60 -8.97 11.08
C ILE A 94 -4.44 -10.24 11.28
N VAL A 95 -5.71 -10.06 11.62
CA VAL A 95 -6.69 -11.14 11.76
C VAL A 95 -7.64 -11.09 10.58
N PHE A 96 -7.83 -12.22 9.91
CA PHE A 96 -8.77 -12.40 8.81
C PHE A 96 -9.89 -13.35 9.22
N GLN A 97 -11.13 -12.88 9.13
CA GLN A 97 -12.30 -13.73 9.28
C GLN A 97 -12.44 -14.66 8.06
N PRO A 98 -13.20 -15.75 8.14
CA PRO A 98 -13.54 -16.56 6.96
C PRO A 98 -14.08 -15.70 5.82
N GLY A 99 -13.55 -15.84 4.61
CA GLY A 99 -13.86 -15.00 3.46
C GLY A 99 -13.21 -13.61 3.49
N GLY A 100 -12.47 -13.26 4.54
CA GLY A 100 -11.78 -11.97 4.64
C GLY A 100 -10.63 -11.86 3.66
N GLN A 101 -10.34 -10.63 3.23
CA GLN A 101 -9.30 -10.36 2.24
C GLN A 101 -8.63 -8.99 2.47
N SER A 102 -7.40 -8.84 1.97
CA SER A 102 -6.64 -7.59 2.11
C SER A 102 -7.01 -6.52 1.07
N GLY A 103 -7.67 -6.86 -0.03
CA GLY A 103 -7.68 -6.07 -1.26
C GLY A 103 -6.31 -6.10 -1.96
N TRP A 104 -6.29 -5.80 -3.26
CA TRP A 104 -5.05 -5.71 -4.02
C TRP A 104 -4.20 -4.53 -3.55
N HIS A 105 -2.94 -4.80 -3.21
CA HIS A 105 -2.01 -3.79 -2.73
C HIS A 105 -0.57 -4.25 -2.89
N ARG A 106 0.36 -3.31 -2.75
CA ARG A 106 1.80 -3.55 -2.66
C ARG A 106 2.40 -2.82 -1.46
N HIS A 107 3.68 -3.00 -1.25
CA HIS A 107 4.43 -2.40 -0.15
C HIS A 107 5.59 -1.53 -0.65
N PRO A 108 6.06 -0.55 0.14
CA PRO A 108 7.20 0.30 -0.25
C PRO A 108 8.56 -0.41 -0.14
N GLY A 109 8.59 -1.65 0.33
CA GLY A 109 9.77 -2.48 0.51
C GLY A 109 9.37 -3.90 0.89
N PRO A 110 10.34 -4.79 1.17
CA PRO A 110 10.07 -6.20 1.45
C PRO A 110 9.30 -6.39 2.75
N VAL A 111 8.45 -7.42 2.74
CA VAL A 111 7.55 -7.77 3.85
C VAL A 111 7.65 -9.26 4.12
N PHE A 112 7.92 -9.60 5.38
CA PHE A 112 7.89 -10.98 5.87
C PHE A 112 6.54 -11.21 6.53
N ILE A 113 5.81 -12.19 6.06
CA ILE A 113 4.50 -12.56 6.56
C ILE A 113 4.59 -13.96 7.14
N GLU A 114 4.23 -14.11 8.42
CA GLU A 114 4.11 -15.40 9.09
C GLU A 114 2.63 -15.68 9.35
N VAL A 115 2.15 -16.85 8.94
CA VAL A 115 0.82 -17.33 9.34
C VAL A 115 0.94 -17.97 10.71
N VAL A 116 0.40 -17.30 11.74
CA VAL A 116 0.46 -17.75 13.13
C VAL A 116 -0.63 -18.78 13.43
N THR A 117 -1.84 -18.51 12.91
CA THR A 117 -2.98 -19.44 13.04
C THR A 117 -3.78 -19.51 11.74
N GLY A 118 -4.43 -20.63 11.49
CA GLY A 118 -5.31 -20.82 10.33
C GLY A 118 -4.55 -21.05 9.03
N THR A 119 -5.18 -20.64 7.94
CA THR A 119 -4.67 -20.82 6.57
C THR A 119 -4.94 -19.56 5.78
N MET A 120 -3.92 -19.07 5.07
CA MET A 120 -4.01 -17.93 4.17
C MET A 120 -3.62 -18.33 2.75
N THR A 121 -4.28 -17.73 1.78
CA THR A 121 -3.95 -17.85 0.37
C THR A 121 -3.51 -16.51 -0.19
N PHE A 122 -2.39 -16.48 -0.89
CA PHE A 122 -1.85 -15.29 -1.53
C PHE A 122 -1.91 -15.45 -3.04
N TYR A 123 -2.22 -14.35 -3.75
CA TYR A 123 -2.24 -14.27 -5.21
C TYR A 123 -1.47 -13.06 -5.68
N MET A 124 -0.75 -13.19 -6.79
CA MET A 124 0.10 -12.15 -7.35
C MET A 124 -0.52 -11.54 -8.59
N SER A 125 -0.34 -10.23 -8.77
CA SER A 125 -0.88 -9.51 -9.95
C SER A 125 -0.16 -9.85 -11.25
N ASP A 126 1.09 -10.28 -11.16
CA ASP A 126 1.94 -10.66 -12.30
C ASP A 126 1.86 -12.14 -12.68
N ASP A 127 1.05 -12.93 -11.97
CA ASP A 127 0.75 -14.31 -12.33
C ASP A 127 -0.55 -14.39 -13.16
N PRO A 128 -0.46 -14.57 -14.48
CA PRO A 128 -1.64 -14.61 -15.35
C PRO A 128 -2.55 -15.83 -15.12
N THR A 129 -2.09 -16.82 -14.37
CA THR A 129 -2.81 -18.04 -14.07
C THR A 129 -3.54 -18.00 -12.73
N CYS A 130 -3.34 -16.92 -11.96
CA CYS A 130 -3.92 -16.76 -10.62
C CYS A 130 -3.65 -17.97 -9.71
N THR A 131 -2.40 -18.41 -9.67
CA THR A 131 -2.00 -19.61 -8.91
C THR A 131 -2.07 -19.34 -7.42
N PRO A 132 -2.85 -20.11 -6.63
CA PRO A 132 -2.95 -19.92 -5.20
C PRO A 132 -1.67 -20.34 -4.48
N MET A 133 -1.09 -19.43 -3.71
CA MET A 133 0.00 -19.74 -2.78
C MET A 133 -0.55 -19.91 -1.38
N VAL A 134 -0.86 -21.14 -1.01
CA VAL A 134 -1.45 -21.47 0.31
C VAL A 134 -0.35 -21.57 1.37
N ARG A 135 -0.58 -20.94 2.52
CA ARG A 135 0.28 -21.00 3.71
C ARG A 135 -0.56 -21.34 4.94
N THR A 136 -0.10 -22.29 5.72
CA THR A 136 -0.71 -22.70 6.99
C THR A 136 0.12 -22.20 8.17
N ALA A 137 -0.40 -22.33 9.39
CA ALA A 137 0.29 -21.96 10.61
C ALA A 137 1.74 -22.48 10.66
N GLY A 138 2.68 -21.62 11.02
CA GLY A 138 4.12 -21.88 11.02
C GLY A 138 4.80 -21.74 9.66
N GLN A 139 4.08 -21.40 8.60
CA GLN A 139 4.64 -21.12 7.28
C GLN A 139 4.69 -19.61 7.01
N GLY A 140 5.71 -19.20 6.25
CA GLY A 140 5.91 -17.82 5.85
C GLY A 140 5.70 -17.57 4.37
N TYR A 141 5.52 -16.29 4.05
CA TYR A 141 5.53 -15.72 2.70
C TYR A 141 6.39 -14.46 2.72
N LEU A 142 7.32 -14.34 1.77
CA LEU A 142 8.11 -13.14 1.56
C LEU A 142 7.58 -12.41 0.32
N ASP A 143 7.08 -11.20 0.54
CA ASP A 143 6.78 -10.24 -0.52
C ASP A 143 7.94 -9.26 -0.67
N VAL A 144 8.47 -9.12 -1.87
CA VAL A 144 9.55 -8.18 -2.16
C VAL A 144 9.06 -6.75 -2.41
N GLY A 145 7.74 -6.55 -2.49
CA GLY A 145 7.10 -5.24 -2.62
C GLY A 145 6.95 -4.72 -4.06
N GLU A 146 7.47 -5.42 -5.07
CA GLU A 146 7.49 -4.95 -6.45
C GLU A 146 6.12 -5.02 -7.13
N HIS A 147 5.40 -6.13 -6.94
CA HIS A 147 4.13 -6.41 -7.59
C HIS A 147 2.98 -6.37 -6.59
N PRO A 148 1.79 -5.88 -6.99
CA PRO A 148 0.60 -6.01 -6.16
C PRO A 148 0.25 -7.47 -5.89
N HIS A 149 -0.23 -7.72 -4.67
CA HIS A 149 -0.75 -9.01 -4.26
C HIS A 149 -2.06 -8.83 -3.48
N ILE A 150 -2.76 -9.93 -3.27
CA ILE A 150 -3.92 -10.02 -2.39
C ILE A 150 -3.78 -11.22 -1.47
N ALA A 151 -4.05 -11.02 -0.17
CA ALA A 151 -4.13 -12.08 0.82
C ALA A 151 -5.60 -12.38 1.13
N ARG A 152 -5.99 -13.64 1.11
CA ARG A 152 -7.37 -14.11 1.33
C ARG A 152 -7.40 -15.22 2.36
N ASN A 153 -8.37 -15.17 3.26
CA ASN A 153 -8.72 -16.31 4.09
C ASN A 153 -9.87 -17.09 3.42
N GLU A 154 -9.52 -18.09 2.65
CA GLU A 154 -10.47 -18.95 1.94
C GLU A 154 -10.85 -20.19 2.77
N SER A 155 -10.42 -20.25 4.03
CA SER A 155 -10.75 -21.31 4.97
C SER A 155 -12.05 -21.00 5.74
N GLY A 156 -12.59 -22.01 6.40
CA GLY A 156 -13.79 -21.88 7.22
C GLY A 156 -13.53 -21.36 8.65
N ALA A 157 -12.29 -21.01 9.01
CA ALA A 157 -11.90 -20.57 10.35
C ALA A 157 -11.11 -19.25 10.27
N PRO A 158 -11.08 -18.44 11.33
CA PRO A 158 -10.22 -17.24 11.38
C PRO A 158 -8.74 -17.61 11.18
N ALA A 159 -8.01 -16.72 10.52
CA ALA A 159 -6.57 -16.83 10.35
C ALA A 159 -5.88 -15.58 10.90
N GLU A 160 -4.65 -15.72 11.37
CA GLU A 160 -3.86 -14.63 11.92
C GLU A 160 -2.46 -14.63 11.33
N ASN A 161 -2.02 -13.45 10.91
CA ASN A 161 -0.67 -13.21 10.43
C ASN A 161 0.06 -12.21 11.35
N ILE A 162 1.36 -12.48 11.55
CA ILE A 162 2.33 -11.45 11.96
C ILE A 162 3.08 -11.01 10.73
N VAL A 163 3.17 -9.69 10.53
CA VAL A 163 3.73 -9.08 9.33
C VAL A 163 4.82 -8.11 9.74
N VAL A 164 6.03 -8.32 9.22
CA VAL A 164 7.19 -7.46 9.44
C VAL A 164 7.53 -6.74 8.15
N TYR A 165 7.44 -5.42 8.19
CA TYR A 165 7.73 -4.52 7.06
C TYR A 165 9.12 -3.93 7.21
N LEU A 166 9.88 -3.93 6.13
CA LEU A 166 11.07 -3.12 5.96
C LEU A 166 10.73 -2.01 4.96
N ALA A 167 10.70 -0.77 5.41
CA ALA A 167 10.19 0.34 4.61
C ALA A 167 11.08 1.58 4.72
N PRO A 168 11.08 2.49 3.73
CA PRO A 168 11.66 3.80 3.90
C PRO A 168 11.02 4.52 5.10
N GLN A 169 11.80 5.36 5.78
CA GLN A 169 11.34 6.11 6.94
C GLN A 169 10.02 6.83 6.66
N ALA A 170 9.07 6.71 7.57
CA ALA A 170 7.74 7.31 7.54
C ALA A 170 6.87 6.93 6.32
N ALA A 171 7.29 6.00 5.47
CA ALA A 171 6.47 5.54 4.34
C ALA A 171 5.18 4.86 4.82
N ALA A 172 4.11 4.99 4.03
CA ALA A 172 2.91 4.19 4.22
C ALA A 172 3.25 2.71 4.01
N LEU A 173 2.84 1.85 4.93
CA LEU A 173 3.16 0.41 4.86
C LEU A 173 2.36 -0.33 3.79
N ARG A 174 1.32 0.31 3.26
CA ARG A 174 0.43 -0.22 2.23
C ARG A 174 0.23 0.83 1.14
N ILE A 175 0.26 0.39 -0.12
CA ILE A 175 -0.05 1.17 -1.32
C ILE A 175 -1.13 0.41 -2.07
N ASP A 176 -2.35 0.96 -2.08
CA ASP A 176 -3.49 0.32 -2.75
C ASP A 176 -3.24 0.20 -4.25
N ALA A 177 -3.68 -0.88 -4.84
CA ALA A 177 -3.56 -1.17 -6.26
C ALA A 177 -4.92 -1.52 -6.86
N ALA A 178 -5.07 -1.24 -8.16
CA ALA A 178 -6.22 -1.69 -8.92
C ALA A 178 -6.22 -3.21 -9.03
N ASP A 179 -7.42 -3.78 -9.18
CA ASP A 179 -7.55 -5.19 -9.52
C ASP A 179 -6.91 -5.44 -10.89
N PRO A 180 -5.92 -6.35 -11.00
CA PRO A 180 -5.27 -6.67 -12.26
C PRO A 180 -6.15 -7.47 -13.22
N GLY A 181 -7.29 -8.02 -12.74
CA GLY A 181 -8.21 -8.80 -13.55
C GLY A 181 -7.70 -10.21 -13.94
N ASN A 182 -6.62 -10.68 -13.33
CA ASN A 182 -6.07 -12.00 -13.60
C ASN A 182 -6.72 -13.12 -12.76
N CYS A 183 -7.47 -12.74 -11.70
CA CYS A 183 -8.14 -13.67 -10.82
C CYS A 183 -9.67 -13.57 -10.95
N PRO A 184 -10.42 -14.70 -10.88
CA PRO A 184 -11.86 -14.73 -11.11
C PRO A 184 -12.71 -14.40 -9.87
N PHE A 185 -12.22 -13.54 -8.97
CA PHE A 185 -12.93 -13.17 -7.72
C PHE A 185 -12.85 -11.69 -7.41
#